data_3b4ae1e096edcf573fe05e3dac8bc568
#
_entry.id   3b4ae1e096edcf573fe05e3dac8bc568
#
_cell.length_a   1.000
_cell.length_b   1.000
_cell.length_c   1.000
_cell.angle_alpha   90.00
_cell.angle_beta   90.00
_cell.angle_gamma   90.00
#
_symmetry.space_group_name_H-M   'P 1'
#
loop_
_entity.id
_entity.type
_entity.pdbx_description
1 polymer ?
#
loop_
_entity_poly.entity_id
_entity_poly.type
_entity_poly.pdbx_seq_one_letter_code
_entity_poly.pdbx_strand_id
1 'polypeptide(L)'
;MLNRGYHSLNTKYNVLFNGKESFRVGQSILEQAYDDNFFEFLEVEPIALNGERLDQTTIVPGFARAEEKAVKAIQKHSMNINGIQRNNKIDEAYLLLGKARYYDRRFFPAMEAFNYLLENYADSKTYVEGRIWREKTNIRLRNNELAIKNLRSLARSITPSSRFHSPANAAISQAFINTKQLDSALYYISSAALTAKNNR
;
A
#
# COMPACT_ATOMS: atom_id res chain seq x y z
N MET A 1 -31.57 -0.21 -11.24
CA MET A 1 -30.71 0.95 -10.86
C MET A 1 -30.54 1.13 -9.35
N LEU A 2 -31.57 1.04 -8.54
CA LEU A 2 -31.53 1.19 -7.06
C LEU A 2 -30.52 0.26 -6.37
N ASN A 3 -30.42 -1.00 -6.79
CA ASN A 3 -29.51 -1.98 -6.17
C ASN A 3 -28.02 -1.64 -6.33
N ARG A 4 -27.60 -1.10 -7.49
CA ARG A 4 -26.21 -0.65 -7.71
C ARG A 4 -25.82 0.52 -6.78
N GLY A 5 -26.71 1.50 -6.67
CA GLY A 5 -26.49 2.65 -5.77
C GLY A 5 -26.36 2.21 -4.33
N TYR A 6 -27.25 1.33 -3.87
CA TYR A 6 -27.23 0.80 -2.51
C TYR A 6 -25.91 0.06 -2.19
N HIS A 7 -25.46 -0.87 -3.05
CA HIS A 7 -24.21 -1.59 -2.82
C HIS A 7 -23.00 -0.66 -2.82
N SER A 8 -22.90 0.26 -3.78
CA SER A 8 -21.80 1.22 -3.84
C SER A 8 -21.77 2.15 -2.61
N LEU A 9 -22.93 2.63 -2.20
CA LEU A 9 -23.09 3.52 -1.04
C LEU A 9 -22.72 2.80 0.26
N ASN A 10 -23.26 1.61 0.47
CA ASN A 10 -22.97 0.81 1.67
C ASN A 10 -21.51 0.38 1.74
N THR A 11 -20.91 -0.01 0.61
CA THR A 11 -19.47 -0.30 0.53
C THR A 11 -18.65 0.91 0.94
N LYS A 12 -18.95 2.08 0.39
CA LYS A 12 -18.18 3.32 0.64
C LYS A 12 -18.32 3.79 2.09
N TYR A 13 -19.55 3.97 2.57
CA TYR A 13 -19.81 4.69 3.83
C TYR A 13 -19.77 3.79 5.06
N ASN A 14 -20.06 2.51 4.95
CA ASN A 14 -20.08 1.62 6.10
C ASN A 14 -18.87 0.68 6.14
N VAL A 15 -18.64 -0.06 5.04
CA VAL A 15 -17.65 -1.14 5.08
C VAL A 15 -16.23 -0.61 4.89
N LEU A 16 -15.98 0.12 3.80
CA LEU A 16 -14.64 0.64 3.50
C LEU A 16 -14.23 1.79 4.42
N PHE A 17 -15.17 2.65 4.82
CA PHE A 17 -14.87 3.70 5.79
C PHE A 17 -14.37 3.10 7.10
N ASN A 18 -15.11 2.16 7.68
CA ASN A 18 -14.70 1.48 8.92
C ASN A 18 -13.41 0.67 8.74
N GLY A 19 -13.18 0.08 7.56
CA GLY A 19 -11.95 -0.62 7.24
C GLY A 19 -10.74 0.32 7.18
N LYS A 20 -10.88 1.46 6.50
CA LYS A 20 -9.84 2.50 6.41
C LYS A 20 -9.53 3.12 7.76
N GLU A 21 -10.55 3.36 8.58
CA GLU A 21 -10.35 3.88 9.93
C GLU A 21 -9.61 2.87 10.82
N SER A 22 -9.99 1.59 10.76
CA SER A 22 -9.27 0.53 11.48
C SER A 22 -7.81 0.41 11.00
N PHE A 23 -7.56 0.55 9.71
CA PHE A 23 -6.22 0.57 9.15
C PHE A 23 -5.40 1.75 9.68
N ARG A 24 -5.99 2.95 9.71
CA ARG A 24 -5.35 4.17 10.26
C ARG A 24 -4.99 4.01 11.73
N VAL A 25 -5.88 3.40 12.52
CA VAL A 25 -5.59 3.08 13.93
C VAL A 25 -4.39 2.14 14.04
N GLY A 26 -4.32 1.08 13.23
CA GLY A 26 -3.17 0.19 13.20
C GLY A 26 -1.86 0.89 12.85
N GLN A 27 -1.88 1.80 11.86
CA GLN A 27 -0.70 2.60 11.51
C GLN A 27 -0.28 3.52 12.67
N SER A 28 -1.25 4.21 13.31
CA SER A 28 -0.94 5.08 14.46
C SER A 28 -0.34 4.32 15.64
N ILE A 29 -0.76 3.07 15.89
CA ILE A 29 -0.15 2.22 16.92
C ILE A 29 1.30 1.91 16.56
N LEU A 30 1.60 1.56 15.30
CA LEU A 30 2.97 1.32 14.86
C LEU A 30 3.84 2.56 14.99
N GLU A 31 3.34 3.72 14.52
CA GLU A 31 4.06 4.98 14.57
C GLU A 31 4.38 5.42 16.01
N GLN A 32 3.46 5.19 16.94
CA GLN A 32 3.66 5.53 18.36
C GLN A 32 4.61 4.58 19.10
N ALA A 33 4.69 3.34 18.65
CA ALA A 33 5.52 2.32 19.27
C ALA A 33 6.90 2.16 18.60
N TYR A 34 7.13 2.89 17.50
CA TYR A 34 8.40 2.86 16.78
C TYR A 34 9.31 3.99 17.23
N ASP A 35 10.53 3.63 17.69
CA ASP A 35 11.59 4.58 17.98
C ASP A 35 12.70 4.46 16.94
N ASP A 36 13.13 5.59 16.39
CA ASP A 36 14.22 5.64 15.41
C ASP A 36 15.56 5.26 16.05
N ASN A 37 16.20 4.21 15.55
CA ASN A 37 17.58 3.88 15.89
C ASN A 37 18.55 4.58 14.93
N PHE A 38 19.05 5.74 15.30
CA PHE A 38 19.97 6.54 14.48
C PHE A 38 21.37 5.93 14.28
N PHE A 39 21.67 4.80 14.91
CA PHE A 39 22.89 4.02 14.67
C PHE A 39 22.76 3.01 13.52
N GLU A 40 21.54 2.87 12.97
CA GLU A 40 21.25 1.99 11.85
C GLU A 40 20.62 2.76 10.70
N PHE A 41 20.52 2.13 9.51
CA PHE A 41 19.75 2.71 8.42
C PHE A 41 18.27 2.66 8.77
N LEU A 42 17.65 3.83 8.89
CA LEU A 42 16.23 3.93 9.14
C LEU A 42 15.42 3.38 7.97
N GLU A 43 14.43 2.57 8.28
CA GLU A 43 13.46 2.14 7.27
C GLU A 43 12.58 3.30 6.82
N VAL A 44 12.36 3.41 5.51
CA VAL A 44 11.44 4.41 4.95
C VAL A 44 10.00 4.19 5.43
N GLU A 45 9.66 2.93 5.73
CA GLU A 45 8.35 2.55 6.25
C GLU A 45 8.50 1.42 7.27
N PRO A 46 8.53 1.76 8.57
CA PRO A 46 8.57 0.74 9.60
C PRO A 46 7.26 -0.06 9.62
N ILE A 47 7.38 -1.38 9.73
CA ILE A 47 6.25 -2.32 9.80
C ILE A 47 6.35 -3.29 10.98
N ALA A 48 7.44 -3.19 11.73
CA ALA A 48 7.68 -3.99 12.93
C ALA A 48 7.85 -3.05 14.14
N LEU A 49 7.47 -3.51 15.31
CA LEU A 49 7.77 -2.82 16.56
C LEU A 49 9.26 -2.96 16.86
N ASN A 50 9.81 -2.02 17.61
CA ASN A 50 11.23 -2.02 17.96
C ASN A 50 11.65 -3.32 18.67
N GLY A 51 12.78 -3.88 18.23
CA GLY A 51 13.29 -5.15 18.75
C GLY A 51 12.60 -6.40 18.21
N GLU A 52 11.56 -6.27 17.40
CA GLU A 52 10.90 -7.41 16.75
C GLU A 52 11.62 -7.79 15.45
N ARG A 53 11.78 -9.09 15.26
CA ARG A 53 12.15 -9.61 13.94
C ARG A 53 10.94 -9.63 13.02
N LEU A 54 11.15 -9.49 11.71
CA LEU A 54 10.09 -9.55 10.70
C LEU A 54 9.35 -10.90 10.66
N ASP A 55 9.91 -11.94 11.25
CA ASP A 55 9.34 -13.27 11.40
C ASP A 55 8.48 -13.45 12.66
N GLN A 56 8.51 -12.49 13.59
CA GLN A 56 7.67 -12.50 14.78
C GLN A 56 6.31 -11.87 14.46
N THR A 57 5.25 -12.61 14.73
CA THR A 57 3.87 -12.18 14.45
C THR A 57 3.27 -11.48 15.67
N THR A 58 3.68 -10.26 15.94
CA THR A 58 2.89 -9.43 16.85
C THR A 58 1.70 -8.89 16.09
N ILE A 59 0.51 -9.25 16.54
CA ILE A 59 -0.74 -8.78 15.93
C ILE A 59 -0.94 -7.31 16.34
N VAL A 60 -0.81 -6.41 15.38
CA VAL A 60 -1.16 -4.99 15.59
C VAL A 60 -2.67 -4.85 15.42
N PRO A 61 -3.40 -4.42 16.46
CA PRO A 61 -4.83 -4.17 16.34
C PRO A 61 -5.14 -3.19 15.22
N GLY A 62 -6.16 -3.48 14.44
CA GLY A 62 -6.59 -2.62 13.34
C GLY A 62 -6.38 -3.24 11.96
N PHE A 63 -5.25 -3.89 11.68
CA PHE A 63 -5.01 -4.47 10.35
C PHE A 63 -5.89 -5.68 10.07
N ALA A 64 -6.07 -6.59 11.03
CA ALA A 64 -6.99 -7.72 10.90
C ALA A 64 -8.44 -7.26 10.65
N ARG A 65 -8.89 -6.21 11.36
CA ARG A 65 -10.22 -5.64 11.14
C ARG A 65 -10.34 -4.93 9.79
N ALA A 66 -9.29 -4.26 9.33
CA ALA A 66 -9.25 -3.64 8.02
C ALA A 66 -9.39 -4.70 6.91
N GLU A 67 -8.68 -5.82 7.04
CA GLU A 67 -8.80 -6.97 6.14
C GLU A 67 -10.22 -7.55 6.15
N GLU A 68 -10.80 -7.82 7.34
CA GLU A 68 -12.18 -8.30 7.46
C GLU A 68 -13.16 -7.42 6.69
N LYS A 69 -13.05 -6.10 6.83
CA LYS A 69 -13.91 -5.13 6.12
C LYS A 69 -13.65 -5.14 4.61
N ALA A 70 -12.39 -5.21 4.19
CA ALA A 70 -12.05 -5.30 2.77
C ALA A 70 -12.62 -6.58 2.14
N VAL A 71 -12.45 -7.74 2.78
CA VAL A 71 -13.00 -9.01 2.34
C VAL A 71 -14.53 -8.96 2.29
N LYS A 72 -15.18 -8.39 3.33
CA LYS A 72 -16.63 -8.21 3.34
C LYS A 72 -17.11 -7.35 2.18
N ALA A 73 -16.39 -6.26 1.84
CA ALA A 73 -16.70 -5.42 0.69
C ALA A 73 -16.64 -6.22 -0.62
N ILE A 74 -15.58 -7.00 -0.80
CA ILE A 74 -15.38 -7.83 -2.00
C ILE A 74 -16.46 -8.90 -2.10
N GLN A 75 -16.70 -9.66 -1.04
CA GLN A 75 -17.63 -10.81 -1.09
C GLN A 75 -19.11 -10.42 -1.16
N LYS A 76 -19.51 -9.41 -0.39
CA LYS A 76 -20.94 -9.06 -0.26
C LYS A 76 -21.40 -7.95 -1.19
N HIS A 77 -20.48 -7.14 -1.70
CA HIS A 77 -20.81 -5.95 -2.49
C HIS A 77 -20.21 -5.96 -3.90
N SER A 78 -19.48 -7.01 -4.27
CA SER A 78 -19.08 -7.23 -5.67
C SER A 78 -20.30 -7.46 -6.54
N MET A 79 -20.34 -6.81 -7.70
CA MET A 79 -21.44 -6.89 -8.66
C MET A 79 -20.86 -7.18 -10.04
N ASN A 80 -20.51 -8.43 -10.28
CA ASN A 80 -20.07 -8.86 -11.60
C ASN A 80 -21.31 -9.17 -12.46
N ILE A 81 -21.55 -8.33 -13.46
CA ILE A 81 -22.65 -8.51 -14.42
C ILE A 81 -22.05 -8.58 -15.81
N ASN A 82 -22.21 -9.72 -16.46
CA ASN A 82 -21.65 -10.01 -17.80
C ASN A 82 -20.11 -9.79 -17.85
N GLY A 83 -19.40 -10.27 -16.84
CA GLY A 83 -17.95 -10.14 -16.76
C GLY A 83 -17.43 -8.76 -16.34
N ILE A 84 -18.32 -7.78 -16.13
CA ILE A 84 -17.93 -6.40 -15.76
C ILE A 84 -18.30 -6.14 -14.30
N GLN A 85 -17.30 -5.75 -13.50
CA GLN A 85 -17.54 -5.29 -12.13
C GLN A 85 -18.27 -3.93 -12.14
N ARG A 86 -19.49 -3.90 -11.60
CA ARG A 86 -20.36 -2.72 -11.60
C ARG A 86 -20.28 -1.89 -10.33
N ASN A 87 -19.69 -2.41 -9.26
CA ASN A 87 -19.41 -1.62 -8.06
C ASN A 87 -18.00 -0.99 -8.20
N ASN A 88 -17.98 0.32 -8.38
CA ASN A 88 -16.75 1.13 -8.55
C ASN A 88 -15.97 1.36 -7.25
N LYS A 89 -16.21 0.57 -6.19
CA LYS A 89 -15.51 0.62 -4.91
C LYS A 89 -14.73 -0.66 -4.59
N ILE A 90 -14.80 -1.64 -5.47
CA ILE A 90 -14.12 -2.91 -5.25
C ILE A 90 -12.61 -2.78 -5.47
N ASP A 91 -12.17 -1.88 -6.34
CA ASP A 91 -10.76 -1.51 -6.49
C ASP A 91 -10.17 -0.95 -5.18
N GLU A 92 -10.91 -0.05 -4.49
CA GLU A 92 -10.51 0.46 -3.16
C GLU A 92 -10.48 -0.66 -2.10
N ALA A 93 -11.36 -1.66 -2.22
CA ALA A 93 -11.38 -2.80 -1.30
C ALA A 93 -10.14 -3.70 -1.49
N TYR A 94 -9.75 -4.00 -2.73
CA TYR A 94 -8.52 -4.76 -3.01
C TYR A 94 -7.25 -4.00 -2.58
N LEU A 95 -7.22 -2.68 -2.77
CA LEU A 95 -6.12 -1.86 -2.29
C LEU A 95 -6.01 -1.93 -0.76
N LEU A 96 -7.13 -1.78 -0.04
CA LEU A 96 -7.16 -1.88 1.42
C LEU A 96 -6.77 -3.28 1.90
N LEU A 97 -7.24 -4.33 1.24
CA LEU A 97 -6.90 -5.72 1.52
C LEU A 97 -5.40 -5.96 1.43
N GLY A 98 -4.78 -5.53 0.31
CA GLY A 98 -3.35 -5.66 0.12
C GLY A 98 -2.54 -4.90 1.17
N LYS A 99 -2.94 -3.66 1.48
CA LYS A 99 -2.28 -2.83 2.50
C LYS A 99 -2.38 -3.45 3.89
N ALA A 100 -3.56 -3.95 4.28
CA ALA A 100 -3.77 -4.58 5.57
C ALA A 100 -2.88 -5.84 5.73
N ARG A 101 -2.83 -6.68 4.71
CA ARG A 101 -1.96 -7.87 4.68
C ARG A 101 -0.47 -7.54 4.69
N TYR A 102 -0.08 -6.44 4.01
CA TYR A 102 1.31 -5.96 4.00
C TYR A 102 1.77 -5.55 5.41
N TYR A 103 0.99 -4.75 6.13
CA TYR A 103 1.32 -4.35 7.49
C TYR A 103 1.22 -5.49 8.50
N ASP A 104 0.40 -6.51 8.21
CA ASP A 104 0.33 -7.76 8.94
C ASP A 104 1.47 -8.74 8.54
N ARG A 105 2.45 -8.25 7.77
CA ARG A 105 3.65 -8.98 7.29
C ARG A 105 3.35 -10.24 6.46
N ARG A 106 2.14 -10.37 5.96
CA ARG A 106 1.72 -11.44 5.05
C ARG A 106 1.91 -11.01 3.60
N PHE A 107 3.19 -10.96 3.17
CA PHE A 107 3.57 -10.35 1.90
C PHE A 107 3.07 -11.09 0.66
N PHE A 108 3.05 -12.43 0.66
CA PHE A 108 2.49 -13.19 -0.47
C PHE A 108 0.99 -12.94 -0.66
N PRO A 109 0.13 -13.07 0.36
CA PRO A 109 -1.27 -12.69 0.26
C PRO A 109 -1.50 -11.20 -0.09
N ALA A 110 -0.62 -10.29 0.33
CA ALA A 110 -0.66 -8.89 -0.07
C ALA A 110 -0.38 -8.72 -1.56
N MET A 111 0.64 -9.43 -2.08
CA MET A 111 1.01 -9.44 -3.50
C MET A 111 -0.15 -9.92 -4.38
N GLU A 112 -0.84 -10.99 -3.97
CA GLU A 112 -2.03 -11.49 -4.68
C GLU A 112 -3.13 -10.43 -4.79
N ALA A 113 -3.42 -9.71 -3.69
CA ALA A 113 -4.43 -8.67 -3.69
C ALA A 113 -4.05 -7.50 -4.61
N PHE A 114 -2.77 -7.08 -4.61
CA PHE A 114 -2.30 -6.02 -5.51
C PHE A 114 -2.26 -6.47 -6.98
N ASN A 115 -1.83 -7.69 -7.27
CA ASN A 115 -1.85 -8.21 -8.64
C ASN A 115 -3.28 -8.26 -9.17
N TYR A 116 -4.23 -8.78 -8.39
CA TYR A 116 -5.64 -8.78 -8.78
C TYR A 116 -6.17 -7.36 -9.07
N LEU A 117 -5.83 -6.39 -8.20
CA LEU A 117 -6.18 -4.98 -8.41
C LEU A 117 -5.66 -4.48 -9.78
N LEU A 118 -4.38 -4.74 -10.07
CA LEU A 118 -3.74 -4.20 -11.27
C LEU A 118 -4.19 -4.88 -12.56
N GLU A 119 -4.52 -6.16 -12.50
CA GLU A 119 -5.03 -6.93 -13.64
C GLU A 119 -6.47 -6.57 -14.01
N ASN A 120 -7.30 -6.29 -13.00
CA ASN A 120 -8.74 -6.13 -13.21
C ASN A 120 -9.24 -4.69 -13.18
N TYR A 121 -8.40 -3.73 -12.70
CA TYR A 121 -8.81 -2.32 -12.49
C TYR A 121 -7.76 -1.33 -13.00
N ALA A 122 -7.23 -1.54 -14.22
CA ALA A 122 -6.17 -0.71 -14.80
C ALA A 122 -6.56 0.77 -14.94
N ASP A 123 -7.83 1.07 -15.20
CA ASP A 123 -8.35 2.43 -15.36
C ASP A 123 -8.82 3.08 -14.05
N SER A 124 -8.60 2.42 -12.90
CA SER A 124 -9.07 2.92 -11.62
C SER A 124 -8.15 4.01 -11.05
N LYS A 125 -8.73 4.85 -10.18
CA LYS A 125 -7.96 5.87 -9.43
C LYS A 125 -6.95 5.27 -8.44
N THR A 126 -7.14 4.01 -8.07
CA THR A 126 -6.27 3.26 -7.15
C THR A 126 -5.10 2.58 -7.87
N TYR A 127 -5.07 2.56 -9.21
CA TYR A 127 -4.09 1.83 -10.00
C TYR A 127 -2.65 2.24 -9.71
N VAL A 128 -2.37 3.54 -9.72
CA VAL A 128 -1.01 4.07 -9.46
C VAL A 128 -0.57 3.74 -8.02
N GLU A 129 -1.47 3.92 -7.06
CA GLU A 129 -1.19 3.56 -5.66
C GLU A 129 -0.96 2.04 -5.51
N GLY A 130 -1.78 1.23 -6.17
CA GLY A 130 -1.63 -0.23 -6.19
C GLY A 130 -0.27 -0.67 -6.75
N ARG A 131 0.22 -0.03 -7.81
CA ARG A 131 1.57 -0.28 -8.36
C ARG A 131 2.66 -0.01 -7.33
N ILE A 132 2.58 1.11 -6.60
CA ILE A 132 3.57 1.44 -5.56
C ILE A 132 3.53 0.39 -4.45
N TRP A 133 2.36 0.02 -3.95
CA TRP A 133 2.23 -0.98 -2.89
C TRP A 133 2.69 -2.37 -3.31
N ARG A 134 2.42 -2.76 -4.56
CA ARG A 134 2.97 -4.01 -5.11
C ARG A 134 4.50 -4.02 -5.07
N GLU A 135 5.14 -2.93 -5.48
CA GLU A 135 6.60 -2.87 -5.47
C GLU A 135 7.18 -2.72 -4.06
N LYS A 136 6.51 -2.05 -3.14
CA LYS A 136 6.87 -2.11 -1.70
C LYS A 136 6.84 -3.56 -1.20
N THR A 137 5.85 -4.34 -1.63
CA THR A 137 5.77 -5.76 -1.28
C THR A 137 6.92 -6.56 -1.90
N ASN A 138 7.29 -6.29 -3.16
CA ASN A 138 8.48 -6.86 -3.79
C ASN A 138 9.76 -6.56 -2.99
N ILE A 139 9.93 -5.35 -2.48
CA ILE A 139 11.07 -4.97 -1.64
C ILE A 139 11.12 -5.83 -0.37
N ARG A 140 9.99 -6.06 0.30
CA ARG A 140 9.91 -6.94 1.49
C ARG A 140 10.21 -8.40 1.15
N LEU A 141 9.86 -8.85 -0.05
CA LEU A 141 10.19 -10.17 -0.59
C LEU A 141 11.63 -10.24 -1.15
N ARG A 142 12.45 -9.19 -0.97
CA ARG A 142 13.84 -9.06 -1.44
C ARG A 142 14.02 -9.00 -2.96
N ASN A 143 12.96 -8.79 -3.72
CA ASN A 143 12.98 -8.56 -5.16
C ASN A 143 13.34 -7.09 -5.49
N ASN A 144 14.42 -6.56 -4.90
CA ASN A 144 14.76 -5.13 -4.93
C ASN A 144 15.01 -4.62 -6.35
N GLU A 145 15.74 -5.36 -7.20
CA GLU A 145 16.06 -4.94 -8.56
C GLU A 145 14.79 -4.80 -9.43
N LEU A 146 13.87 -5.76 -9.30
CA LEU A 146 12.58 -5.71 -9.99
C LEU A 146 11.76 -4.50 -9.53
N ALA A 147 11.71 -4.26 -8.22
CA ALA A 147 11.01 -3.13 -7.65
C ALA A 147 11.61 -1.79 -8.12
N ILE A 148 12.94 -1.64 -8.13
CA ILE A 148 13.62 -0.45 -8.66
C ILE A 148 13.25 -0.21 -10.13
N LYS A 149 13.33 -1.25 -10.97
CA LYS A 149 12.97 -1.15 -12.39
C LYS A 149 11.54 -0.66 -12.59
N ASN A 150 10.59 -1.28 -11.89
CA ASN A 150 9.17 -0.99 -12.02
C ASN A 150 8.80 0.39 -11.46
N LEU A 151 9.33 0.77 -10.30
CA LEU A 151 9.10 2.07 -9.68
C LEU A 151 9.73 3.21 -10.48
N ARG A 152 10.93 3.03 -11.05
CA ARG A 152 11.53 4.01 -11.95
C ARG A 152 10.67 4.23 -13.20
N SER A 153 10.16 3.16 -13.80
CA SER A 153 9.21 3.27 -14.91
C SER A 153 7.96 4.04 -14.51
N LEU A 154 7.40 3.74 -13.33
CA LEU A 154 6.25 4.46 -12.80
C LEU A 154 6.55 5.93 -12.54
N ALA A 155 7.65 6.25 -11.86
CA ALA A 155 8.03 7.63 -11.54
C ALA A 155 8.22 8.51 -12.78
N ARG A 156 8.67 7.92 -13.90
CA ARG A 156 8.78 8.62 -15.19
C ARG A 156 7.42 8.85 -15.86
N SER A 157 6.43 8.02 -15.58
CA SER A 157 5.09 8.10 -16.19
C SER A 157 4.13 9.03 -15.44
N ILE A 158 4.44 9.43 -14.22
CA ILE A 158 3.65 10.34 -13.40
C ILE A 158 4.34 11.72 -13.33
N THR A 159 3.54 12.78 -13.19
CA THR A 159 4.10 14.12 -13.06
C THR A 159 4.82 14.31 -11.71
N PRO A 160 5.88 15.14 -11.66
CA PRO A 160 6.57 15.44 -10.38
C PRO A 160 5.65 16.04 -9.32
N SER A 161 4.59 16.75 -9.72
CA SER A 161 3.56 17.29 -8.83
C SER A 161 2.53 16.27 -8.36
N SER A 162 2.58 15.04 -8.86
CA SER A 162 1.68 13.99 -8.42
C SER A 162 1.97 13.59 -6.96
N ARG A 163 0.91 13.45 -6.16
CA ARG A 163 1.00 12.92 -4.78
C ARG A 163 1.68 11.54 -4.69
N PHE A 164 1.80 10.83 -5.80
CA PHE A 164 2.42 9.51 -5.87
C PHE A 164 3.92 9.55 -6.16
N HIS A 165 4.47 10.72 -6.56
CA HIS A 165 5.89 10.83 -6.90
C HIS A 165 6.79 10.64 -5.68
N SER A 166 6.47 11.32 -4.56
CA SER A 166 7.21 11.15 -3.32
C SER A 166 7.18 9.70 -2.78
N PRO A 167 6.02 9.02 -2.62
CA PRO A 167 5.99 7.64 -2.18
C PRO A 167 6.74 6.65 -3.10
N ALA A 168 6.71 6.87 -4.42
CA ALA A 168 7.46 6.05 -5.37
C ALA A 168 8.96 6.21 -5.18
N ASN A 169 9.47 7.44 -5.08
CA ASN A 169 10.89 7.70 -4.85
C ASN A 169 11.36 7.21 -3.48
N ALA A 170 10.55 7.33 -2.43
CA ALA A 170 10.85 6.80 -1.12
C ALA A 170 11.00 5.26 -1.15
N ALA A 171 10.11 4.56 -1.87
CA ALA A 171 10.23 3.12 -2.05
C ALA A 171 11.46 2.71 -2.87
N ILE A 172 11.83 3.48 -3.92
CA ILE A 172 13.08 3.26 -4.67
C ILE A 172 14.29 3.41 -3.73
N SER A 173 14.30 4.44 -2.88
CA SER A 173 15.38 4.66 -1.92
C SER A 173 15.53 3.46 -0.99
N GLN A 174 14.44 2.93 -0.43
CA GLN A 174 14.49 1.74 0.41
C GLN A 174 15.11 0.53 -0.31
N ALA A 175 14.74 0.32 -1.57
CA ALA A 175 15.32 -0.79 -2.36
C ALA A 175 16.83 -0.61 -2.58
N PHE A 176 17.31 0.63 -2.76
CA PHE A 176 18.74 0.91 -2.87
C PHE A 176 19.47 0.77 -1.53
N ILE A 177 18.85 1.13 -0.40
CA ILE A 177 19.41 0.84 0.93
C ILE A 177 19.61 -0.67 1.08
N ASN A 178 18.60 -1.46 0.74
CA ASN A 178 18.65 -2.93 0.85
C ASN A 178 19.75 -3.55 -0.03
N THR A 179 20.09 -2.92 -1.17
CA THR A 179 21.16 -3.35 -2.07
C THR A 179 22.50 -2.65 -1.82
N LYS A 180 22.61 -1.88 -0.73
CA LYS A 180 23.83 -1.13 -0.31
C LYS A 180 24.33 -0.11 -1.34
N GLN A 181 23.45 0.41 -2.19
CA GLN A 181 23.76 1.45 -3.17
C GLN A 181 23.39 2.84 -2.59
N LEU A 182 24.16 3.30 -1.62
CA LEU A 182 23.82 4.42 -0.75
C LEU A 182 23.71 5.78 -1.47
N ASP A 183 24.54 6.04 -2.48
CA ASP A 183 24.47 7.28 -3.27
C ASP A 183 23.15 7.37 -4.03
N SER A 184 22.73 6.27 -4.62
CA SER A 184 21.42 6.18 -5.29
C SER A 184 20.28 6.32 -4.29
N ALA A 185 20.39 5.70 -3.12
CA ALA A 185 19.38 5.82 -2.07
C ALA A 185 19.23 7.28 -1.62
N LEU A 186 20.36 7.98 -1.38
CA LEU A 186 20.35 9.40 -0.98
C LEU A 186 19.71 10.30 -2.05
N TYR A 187 20.00 10.06 -3.33
CA TYR A 187 19.38 10.81 -4.43
C TYR A 187 17.85 10.66 -4.41
N TYR A 188 17.35 9.43 -4.30
CA TYR A 188 15.91 9.19 -4.34
C TYR A 188 15.18 9.64 -3.08
N ILE A 189 15.76 9.52 -1.88
CA ILE A 189 15.11 10.02 -0.66
C ILE A 189 15.07 11.56 -0.65
N SER A 190 16.13 12.21 -1.12
CA SER A 190 16.16 13.68 -1.25
C SER A 190 15.09 14.17 -2.23
N SER A 191 14.93 13.49 -3.37
CA SER A 191 13.85 13.77 -4.32
C SER A 191 12.46 13.56 -3.72
N ALA A 192 12.27 12.49 -2.94
CA ALA A 192 11.01 12.24 -2.24
C ALA A 192 10.68 13.36 -1.24
N ALA A 193 11.66 13.79 -0.46
CA ALA A 193 11.49 14.85 0.53
C ALA A 193 11.12 16.20 -0.10
N LEU A 194 11.78 16.57 -1.22
CA LEU A 194 11.49 17.80 -1.96
C LEU A 194 10.05 17.80 -2.51
N THR A 195 9.63 16.68 -3.12
CA THR A 195 8.28 16.57 -3.68
C THR A 195 7.20 16.49 -2.61
N ALA A 196 7.48 15.93 -1.44
CA ALA A 196 6.55 15.92 -0.31
C ALA A 196 6.26 17.33 0.23
N LYS A 197 7.27 18.23 0.28
CA LYS A 197 7.09 19.61 0.71
C LYS A 197 6.20 20.41 -0.25
N ASN A 198 6.32 20.17 -1.55
CA ASN A 198 5.57 20.89 -2.57
C ASN A 198 4.10 20.45 -2.69
N ASN A 199 3.73 19.32 -2.06
CA ASN A 199 2.38 18.77 -2.08
C ASN A 199 1.60 19.03 -0.78
N ARG A 200 2.13 19.85 0.13
CA ARG A 200 1.46 20.36 1.32
C ARG A 200 0.89 21.75 1.02
#